data_1cf4ac0f36e5595c7f5e8e5dfa5a5def
#
_entry.id   1cf4ac0f36e5595c7f5e8e5dfa5a5def
#
_cell.length_a   1.000
_cell.length_b   1.000
_cell.length_c   1.000
_cell.angle_alpha   90.00
_cell.angle_beta   90.00
_cell.angle_gamma   90.00
#
_symmetry.space_group_name_H-M   'P 1'
#
loop_
_entity.id
_entity.type
_entity.pdbx_description
1 polymer ?
#
loop_
_entity_poly.entity_id
_entity_poly.type
_entity_poly.pdbx_seq_one_letter_code
_entity_poly.pdbx_strand_id
1 'polypeptide(L)'
;MSVLLSDYDYDLPRGLIAQRPAKRRDDSRMMVLHRDTQTIEHRQFHDLKTFLQPGDLVVLNDTQVLSARRFSDDSAIEFLFLKRLGRRRWKCLVSPGRKMRVGASTMIEGATLRVGEITSEGERIVMLSEDIDLYSGGSMPLPPYIRRESDAEDAARYQTVFAHAPGALAAPTAGLHFTSEILSQIPHTFLTLHVGTGTFLPVRSENIVEHRMHAERFSISASAAGRINEAERIAAVGTTVVRVLESARCEDGKLIAQEDSTDIFIYPPYRFRAVDVLLTNFHLPRSTLLMLVSAFAGREFLLRAYREAIRERYRFYSYGDCMLFL
;
A
#
# COMPACT_ATOMS: atom_id res chain seq x y z
N MET A 1 -27.04 -7.23 0.97
CA MET A 1 -25.56 -7.07 0.93
C MET A 1 -25.24 -6.24 -0.30
N SER A 2 -24.43 -5.21 -0.13
CA SER A 2 -24.09 -4.35 -1.25
C SER A 2 -22.94 -4.95 -2.05
N VAL A 3 -23.19 -5.23 -3.33
CA VAL A 3 -22.20 -5.76 -4.29
C VAL A 3 -21.94 -4.75 -5.41
N LEU A 4 -22.49 -3.54 -5.30
CA LEU A 4 -22.30 -2.50 -6.31
C LEU A 4 -21.13 -1.59 -5.94
N LEU A 5 -20.31 -1.29 -6.94
CA LEU A 5 -19.18 -0.37 -6.80
C LEU A 5 -19.61 1.03 -6.33
N SER A 6 -20.79 1.48 -6.81
CA SER A 6 -21.41 2.74 -6.43
C SER A 6 -21.72 2.88 -4.94
N ASP A 7 -21.89 1.76 -4.23
CA ASP A 7 -22.12 1.76 -2.77
C ASP A 7 -20.87 2.08 -1.94
N TYR A 8 -19.70 2.10 -2.58
CA TYR A 8 -18.41 2.44 -2.00
C TYR A 8 -17.88 3.76 -2.55
N ASP A 9 -18.80 4.64 -2.94
CA ASP A 9 -18.48 5.97 -3.47
C ASP A 9 -18.71 7.06 -2.42
N TYR A 10 -17.94 8.12 -2.51
CA TYR A 10 -18.11 9.34 -1.74
C TYR A 10 -17.46 10.53 -2.47
N ASP A 11 -17.98 11.72 -2.25
CA ASP A 11 -17.43 12.94 -2.86
C ASP A 11 -16.21 13.43 -2.07
N LEU A 12 -15.04 13.37 -2.71
CA LEU A 12 -13.78 13.83 -2.13
C LEU A 12 -13.31 15.12 -2.79
N PRO A 13 -13.30 16.25 -2.08
CA PRO A 13 -12.70 17.48 -2.58
C PRO A 13 -11.21 17.29 -2.88
N ARG A 14 -10.80 17.55 -4.12
CA ARG A 14 -9.41 17.36 -4.59
C ARG A 14 -8.37 18.06 -3.72
N GLY A 15 -8.71 19.20 -3.12
CA GLY A 15 -7.82 19.95 -2.23
C GLY A 15 -7.48 19.25 -0.92
N LEU A 16 -8.18 18.15 -0.57
CA LEU A 16 -7.87 17.33 0.62
C LEU A 16 -6.87 16.21 0.32
N ILE A 17 -6.56 15.95 -0.95
CA ILE A 17 -5.54 14.96 -1.32
C ILE A 17 -4.15 15.52 -1.03
N ALA A 18 -3.45 14.94 -0.07
CA ALA A 18 -2.15 15.40 0.36
C ALA A 18 -1.09 15.24 -0.75
N GLN A 19 -0.50 16.33 -1.18
CA GLN A 19 0.56 16.34 -2.19
C GLN A 19 1.96 16.28 -1.58
N ARG A 20 2.10 16.58 -0.29
CA ARG A 20 3.33 16.54 0.51
C ARG A 20 3.07 15.89 1.86
N PRO A 21 4.04 15.20 2.45
CA PRO A 21 3.91 14.68 3.80
C PRO A 21 3.78 15.80 4.84
N ALA A 22 3.32 15.50 6.04
CA ALA A 22 3.39 16.39 7.19
C ALA A 22 4.86 16.71 7.53
N LYS A 23 5.14 17.80 8.21
CA LYS A 23 6.51 18.21 8.56
C LYS A 23 7.26 17.11 9.34
N ARG A 24 6.64 16.55 10.35
CA ARG A 24 7.08 15.34 11.05
C ARG A 24 6.14 14.19 10.68
N ARG A 25 6.63 12.95 10.76
CA ARG A 25 5.81 11.76 10.45
C ARG A 25 4.63 11.62 11.41
N ASP A 26 4.86 11.87 12.67
CA ASP A 26 3.92 11.74 13.79
C ASP A 26 3.01 12.96 14.02
N ASP A 27 3.17 14.03 13.21
CA ASP A 27 2.26 15.21 13.20
C ASP A 27 0.93 14.92 12.45
N SER A 28 0.77 13.75 11.86
CA SER A 28 -0.48 13.39 11.19
C SER A 28 -1.63 13.33 12.19
N ARG A 29 -2.82 13.79 11.76
CA ARG A 29 -4.05 13.56 12.53
C ARG A 29 -4.45 12.10 12.47
N MET A 30 -5.05 11.62 13.55
CA MET A 30 -5.57 10.27 13.65
C MET A 30 -7.04 10.33 14.05
N MET A 31 -7.91 9.76 13.21
CA MET A 31 -9.32 9.58 13.52
C MET A 31 -9.49 8.22 14.16
N VAL A 32 -9.89 8.17 15.42
CA VAL A 32 -10.14 6.93 16.16
C VAL A 32 -11.62 6.56 16.04
N LEU A 33 -11.89 5.34 15.62
CA LEU A 33 -13.22 4.79 15.42
C LEU A 33 -13.45 3.60 16.34
N HIS A 34 -14.37 3.75 17.28
CA HIS A 34 -14.82 2.69 18.16
C HIS A 34 -15.98 1.94 17.50
N ARG A 35 -15.72 0.69 17.04
CA ARG A 35 -16.68 -0.09 16.26
C ARG A 35 -17.93 -0.51 17.06
N ASP A 36 -17.76 -0.82 18.32
CA ASP A 36 -18.85 -1.29 19.23
C ASP A 36 -19.83 -0.16 19.56
N THR A 37 -19.32 1.04 19.85
CA THR A 37 -20.14 2.21 20.22
C THR A 37 -20.46 3.10 19.02
N GLN A 38 -19.81 2.88 17.89
CA GLN A 38 -19.89 3.70 16.68
C GLN A 38 -19.57 5.18 16.94
N THR A 39 -18.63 5.46 17.85
CA THR A 39 -18.16 6.80 18.18
C THR A 39 -16.86 7.14 17.46
N ILE A 40 -16.63 8.42 17.23
CA ILE A 40 -15.46 8.97 16.54
C ILE A 40 -14.75 9.93 17.49
N GLU A 41 -13.41 9.81 17.55
CA GLU A 41 -12.55 10.75 18.25
C GLU A 41 -11.50 11.33 17.30
N HIS A 42 -11.07 12.56 17.56
CA HIS A 42 -9.99 13.22 16.81
C HIS A 42 -8.75 13.30 17.68
N ARG A 43 -7.65 12.74 17.20
CA ARG A 43 -6.37 12.63 17.89
C ARG A 43 -5.21 12.98 16.95
N GLN A 44 -3.99 12.95 17.49
CA GLN A 44 -2.76 12.98 16.72
C GLN A 44 -2.14 11.57 16.69
N PHE A 45 -1.33 11.28 15.69
CA PHE A 45 -0.72 9.95 15.57
C PHE A 45 0.18 9.60 16.77
N HIS A 46 0.86 10.58 17.36
CA HIS A 46 1.69 10.36 18.56
C HIS A 46 0.91 9.86 19.78
N ASP A 47 -0.44 9.96 19.77
CA ASP A 47 -1.30 9.40 20.81
C ASP A 47 -1.55 7.90 20.62
N LEU A 48 -1.09 7.27 19.53
CA LEU A 48 -1.36 5.86 19.20
C LEU A 48 -1.17 4.92 20.38
N LYS A 49 -0.07 5.09 21.14
CA LYS A 49 0.25 4.22 22.27
C LYS A 49 -0.82 4.21 23.38
N THR A 50 -1.63 5.27 23.51
CA THR A 50 -2.67 5.35 24.54
C THR A 50 -3.89 4.48 24.23
N PHE A 51 -3.98 3.99 22.98
CA PHE A 51 -5.04 3.10 22.51
C PHE A 51 -4.62 1.62 22.47
N LEU A 52 -3.31 1.36 22.66
CA LEU A 52 -2.81 -0.01 22.77
C LEU A 52 -2.97 -0.52 24.20
N GLN A 53 -3.37 -1.78 24.31
CA GLN A 53 -3.58 -2.47 25.59
C GLN A 53 -2.40 -3.42 25.87
N PRO A 54 -2.19 -3.81 27.13
CA PRO A 54 -1.30 -4.94 27.43
C PRO A 54 -1.74 -6.17 26.64
N GLY A 55 -0.78 -6.90 26.07
CA GLY A 55 -1.06 -8.05 25.21
C GLY A 55 -1.24 -7.72 23.72
N ASP A 56 -1.35 -6.43 23.33
CA ASP A 56 -1.39 -6.03 21.92
C ASP A 56 -0.04 -6.21 21.26
N LEU A 57 -0.06 -6.69 20.01
CA LEU A 57 1.10 -6.72 19.13
C LEU A 57 0.81 -5.92 17.86
N VAL A 58 1.63 -4.91 17.59
CA VAL A 58 1.55 -4.12 16.35
C VAL A 58 2.30 -4.85 15.25
N VAL A 59 1.61 -5.21 14.15
CA VAL A 59 2.20 -5.88 12.99
C VAL A 59 2.34 -4.88 11.85
N LEU A 60 3.56 -4.77 11.30
CA LEU A 60 3.93 -3.81 10.27
C LEU A 60 4.46 -4.52 9.02
N ASN A 61 4.40 -3.84 7.88
CA ASN A 61 4.98 -4.31 6.62
C ASN A 61 6.32 -3.61 6.37
N ASP A 62 7.43 -4.36 6.43
CA ASP A 62 8.80 -3.85 6.30
C ASP A 62 9.31 -3.76 4.86
N THR A 63 8.43 -3.90 3.88
CA THR A 63 8.83 -3.80 2.47
C THR A 63 9.47 -2.45 2.16
N GLN A 64 10.53 -2.48 1.33
CA GLN A 64 11.20 -1.29 0.82
C GLN A 64 10.77 -1.00 -0.62
N VAL A 65 10.42 0.25 -0.88
CA VAL A 65 10.07 0.73 -2.22
C VAL A 65 11.32 0.87 -3.07
N LEU A 66 11.27 0.32 -4.28
CA LEU A 66 12.34 0.45 -5.28
C LEU A 66 12.24 1.80 -5.99
N SER A 67 13.37 2.41 -6.31
CA SER A 67 13.44 3.61 -7.17
C SER A 67 13.22 3.21 -8.64
N ALA A 68 12.04 2.67 -8.90
CA ALA A 68 11.71 1.95 -10.12
C ALA A 68 11.28 2.84 -11.30
N ARG A 69 11.17 4.16 -11.08
CA ARG A 69 10.74 5.12 -12.10
C ARG A 69 11.92 5.71 -12.84
N ARG A 70 11.88 5.65 -14.15
CA ARG A 70 12.92 6.16 -15.07
C ARG A 70 12.30 6.87 -16.24
N PHE A 71 13.11 7.72 -16.89
CA PHE A 71 12.76 8.35 -18.15
C PHE A 71 13.77 7.96 -19.24
N SER A 72 13.32 7.98 -20.49
CA SER A 72 14.26 7.94 -21.63
C SER A 72 15.18 9.16 -21.60
N ASP A 73 16.36 9.05 -22.24
CA ASP A 73 17.39 10.11 -22.21
C ASP A 73 16.86 11.44 -22.78
N ASP A 74 15.88 11.39 -23.68
CA ASP A 74 15.16 12.56 -24.21
C ASP A 74 13.96 13.00 -23.32
N SER A 75 13.75 12.35 -22.19
CA SER A 75 12.63 12.56 -21.25
C SER A 75 11.22 12.38 -21.86
N ALA A 76 11.12 11.83 -23.07
CA ALA A 76 9.86 11.71 -23.80
C ALA A 76 9.03 10.47 -23.40
N ILE A 77 9.63 9.53 -22.68
CA ILE A 77 9.02 8.26 -22.28
C ILE A 77 9.35 7.99 -20.82
N GLU A 78 8.32 7.74 -20.05
CA GLU A 78 8.42 7.30 -18.66
C GLU A 78 8.33 5.77 -18.61
N PHE A 79 9.19 5.16 -17.81
CA PHE A 79 9.21 3.74 -17.49
C PHE A 79 9.01 3.53 -15.99
N LEU A 80 8.14 2.58 -15.64
CA LEU A 80 8.08 2.02 -14.29
C LEU A 80 8.53 0.57 -14.37
N PHE A 81 9.76 0.27 -13.91
CA PHE A 81 10.34 -1.06 -13.94
C PHE A 81 9.77 -1.93 -12.82
N LEU A 82 9.00 -2.96 -13.20
CA LEU A 82 8.25 -3.82 -12.28
C LEU A 82 9.10 -4.98 -11.77
N LYS A 83 9.90 -5.57 -12.66
CA LYS A 83 10.68 -6.77 -12.34
C LYS A 83 11.85 -6.97 -13.29
N ARG A 84 13.01 -7.34 -12.74
CA ARG A 84 14.13 -7.84 -13.49
C ARG A 84 13.90 -9.31 -13.86
N LEU A 85 13.90 -9.65 -15.15
CA LEU A 85 13.67 -11.00 -15.66
C LEU A 85 14.97 -11.73 -16.03
N GLY A 86 16.08 -11.00 -16.09
CA GLY A 86 17.41 -11.49 -16.44
C GLY A 86 18.42 -10.36 -16.48
N ARG A 87 19.68 -10.65 -16.86
CA ARG A 87 20.75 -9.63 -16.84
C ARG A 87 20.38 -8.35 -17.57
N ARG A 88 19.76 -8.44 -18.77
CA ARG A 88 19.39 -7.30 -19.62
C ARG A 88 17.89 -7.26 -19.92
N ARG A 89 17.09 -8.12 -19.29
CA ARG A 89 15.66 -8.29 -19.59
C ARG A 89 14.81 -7.82 -18.41
N TRP A 90 13.88 -6.94 -18.69
CA TRP A 90 13.02 -6.32 -17.67
C TRP A 90 11.57 -6.33 -18.10
N LYS A 91 10.69 -6.31 -17.09
CA LYS A 91 9.26 -6.04 -17.24
C LYS A 91 8.99 -4.63 -16.74
N CYS A 92 8.24 -3.82 -17.50
CA CYS A 92 7.93 -2.45 -17.13
C CYS A 92 6.56 -2.00 -17.66
N LEU A 93 5.99 -0.99 -17.02
CA LEU A 93 4.95 -0.14 -17.58
C LEU A 93 5.61 1.05 -18.27
N VAL A 94 4.90 1.60 -19.28
CA VAL A 94 5.45 2.68 -20.13
C VAL A 94 4.38 3.74 -20.39
N SER A 95 4.76 5.00 -20.28
CA SER A 95 3.90 6.15 -20.59
C SER A 95 4.66 7.16 -21.49
N PRO A 96 4.09 7.57 -22.64
CA PRO A 96 2.88 7.07 -23.28
C PRO A 96 3.12 5.75 -24.03
N GLY A 97 2.28 4.75 -23.75
CA GLY A 97 2.45 3.39 -24.29
C GLY A 97 2.44 3.30 -25.81
N ARG A 98 1.79 4.25 -26.53
CA ARG A 98 1.75 4.31 -27.99
C ARG A 98 3.13 4.48 -28.64
N LYS A 99 4.10 5.09 -27.93
CA LYS A 99 5.47 5.28 -28.43
C LYS A 99 6.31 4.01 -28.34
N MET A 100 5.94 3.07 -27.45
CA MET A 100 6.72 1.86 -27.18
C MET A 100 5.91 0.61 -27.55
N ARG A 101 5.71 0.41 -28.86
CA ARG A 101 5.15 -0.81 -29.46
C ARG A 101 6.22 -1.88 -29.59
N VAL A 102 5.84 -3.12 -29.86
CA VAL A 102 6.78 -4.22 -30.14
C VAL A 102 7.74 -3.79 -31.25
N GLY A 103 9.04 -3.97 -31.03
CA GLY A 103 10.13 -3.58 -31.94
C GLY A 103 10.61 -2.13 -31.77
N ALA A 104 9.85 -1.25 -31.10
CA ALA A 104 10.31 0.12 -30.82
C ALA A 104 11.50 0.12 -29.86
N SER A 105 12.35 1.13 -29.99
CA SER A 105 13.53 1.34 -29.16
C SER A 105 13.67 2.79 -28.74
N THR A 106 14.35 3.01 -27.63
CA THR A 106 14.76 4.32 -27.11
C THR A 106 16.07 4.17 -26.33
N MET A 107 16.65 5.28 -25.94
CA MET A 107 17.84 5.32 -25.09
C MET A 107 17.43 5.52 -23.63
N ILE A 108 18.12 4.84 -22.71
CA ILE A 108 18.00 5.00 -21.27
C ILE A 108 19.39 4.81 -20.66
N GLU A 109 19.89 5.84 -19.96
CA GLU A 109 21.24 5.86 -19.38
C GLU A 109 22.35 5.45 -20.38
N GLY A 110 22.24 5.93 -21.62
CA GLY A 110 23.18 5.63 -22.70
C GLY A 110 23.02 4.24 -23.33
N ALA A 111 22.19 3.36 -22.79
CA ALA A 111 21.90 2.04 -23.35
C ALA A 111 20.66 2.05 -24.26
N THR A 112 20.65 1.23 -25.29
CA THR A 112 19.45 1.01 -26.10
C THR A 112 18.50 0.05 -25.38
N LEU A 113 17.26 0.52 -25.14
CA LEU A 113 16.15 -0.28 -24.65
C LEU A 113 15.21 -0.60 -25.81
N ARG A 114 14.94 -1.88 -26.06
CA ARG A 114 14.02 -2.35 -27.11
C ARG A 114 12.87 -3.15 -26.54
N VAL A 115 11.64 -2.89 -27.00
CA VAL A 115 10.45 -3.66 -26.66
C VAL A 115 10.42 -4.96 -27.46
N GLY A 116 10.44 -6.10 -26.75
CA GLY A 116 10.31 -7.44 -27.34
C GLY A 116 8.87 -7.94 -27.38
N GLU A 117 8.09 -7.63 -26.33
CA GLU A 117 6.76 -8.17 -26.13
C GLU A 117 5.87 -7.18 -25.35
N ILE A 118 4.56 -7.27 -25.55
CA ILE A 118 3.55 -6.59 -24.73
C ILE A 118 2.62 -7.67 -24.18
N THR A 119 2.50 -7.72 -22.84
CA THR A 119 1.63 -8.67 -22.16
C THR A 119 0.15 -8.30 -22.32
N SER A 120 -0.76 -9.23 -22.01
CA SER A 120 -2.21 -8.99 -21.98
C SER A 120 -2.61 -7.85 -21.02
N GLU A 121 -1.80 -7.59 -19.99
CA GLU A 121 -1.99 -6.51 -19.02
C GLU A 121 -1.41 -5.16 -19.50
N GLY A 122 -0.83 -5.13 -20.69
CA GLY A 122 -0.24 -3.93 -21.28
C GLY A 122 1.17 -3.61 -20.77
N GLU A 123 1.80 -4.50 -20.02
CA GLU A 123 3.19 -4.37 -19.59
C GLU A 123 4.13 -4.68 -20.76
N ARG A 124 5.34 -4.12 -20.76
CA ARG A 124 6.37 -4.37 -21.78
C ARG A 124 7.45 -5.25 -21.22
N ILE A 125 7.82 -6.27 -22.00
CA ILE A 125 9.07 -6.99 -21.80
C ILE A 125 10.11 -6.34 -22.68
N VAL A 126 11.12 -5.76 -22.05
CA VAL A 126 12.16 -4.99 -22.73
C VAL A 126 13.53 -5.64 -22.58
N MET A 127 14.38 -5.40 -23.58
CA MET A 127 15.76 -5.84 -23.60
C MET A 127 16.67 -4.60 -23.69
N LEU A 128 17.68 -4.54 -22.83
CA LEU A 128 18.73 -3.53 -22.85
C LEU A 128 19.94 -4.03 -23.65
N SER A 129 20.65 -3.12 -24.31
CA SER A 129 21.95 -3.43 -24.96
C SER A 129 23.03 -3.77 -23.92
N GLU A 130 22.92 -3.24 -22.72
CA GLU A 130 23.86 -3.41 -21.62
C GLU A 130 23.16 -3.88 -20.34
N ASP A 131 23.95 -4.41 -19.39
CA ASP A 131 23.44 -4.83 -18.07
C ASP A 131 23.48 -3.65 -17.09
N ILE A 132 22.37 -2.93 -16.99
CA ILE A 132 22.20 -1.78 -16.11
C ILE A 132 21.27 -2.14 -14.98
N ASP A 133 21.61 -1.70 -13.76
CA ASP A 133 20.70 -1.74 -12.62
C ASP A 133 19.76 -0.53 -12.65
N LEU A 134 18.58 -0.71 -13.21
CA LEU A 134 17.57 0.35 -13.36
C LEU A 134 16.91 0.79 -12.05
N TYR A 135 17.19 0.13 -10.94
CA TYR A 135 16.74 0.59 -9.62
C TYR A 135 17.76 1.54 -8.95
N SER A 136 19.04 1.43 -9.32
CA SER A 136 20.07 2.33 -8.82
C SER A 136 19.96 3.71 -9.46
N GLY A 137 19.74 4.76 -8.67
CA GLY A 137 19.60 6.15 -9.16
C GLY A 137 18.26 6.48 -9.85
N GLY A 138 17.27 5.61 -9.81
CA GLY A 138 15.91 5.90 -10.26
C GLY A 138 15.16 6.86 -9.34
N SER A 139 13.99 7.30 -9.76
CA SER A 139 13.11 8.14 -8.99
C SER A 139 12.07 7.31 -8.24
N MET A 140 11.60 7.83 -7.11
CA MET A 140 10.54 7.21 -6.32
C MET A 140 9.23 7.16 -7.14
N PRO A 141 8.58 5.99 -7.26
CA PRO A 141 7.34 5.83 -8.02
C PRO A 141 6.14 6.34 -7.23
N LEU A 142 5.98 7.67 -7.15
CA LEU A 142 4.84 8.26 -6.47
C LEU A 142 3.52 7.88 -7.15
N PRO A 143 2.44 7.66 -6.39
CA PRO A 143 1.12 7.35 -6.93
C PRO A 143 0.57 8.46 -7.83
N PRO A 144 -0.31 8.16 -8.80
CA PRO A 144 -0.78 9.11 -9.81
C PRO A 144 -1.64 10.26 -9.26
N TYR A 145 -2.15 10.16 -8.03
CA TYR A 145 -2.88 11.26 -7.37
C TYR A 145 -1.95 12.32 -6.75
N ILE A 146 -0.65 12.02 -6.61
CA ILE A 146 0.39 13.01 -6.33
C ILE A 146 0.83 13.60 -7.67
N ARG A 147 0.37 14.83 -7.95
CA ARG A 147 0.47 15.46 -9.27
C ARG A 147 1.70 16.36 -9.39
N ARG A 148 2.82 15.87 -8.95
CA ARG A 148 4.13 16.51 -9.07
C ARG A 148 5.20 15.46 -9.30
N GLU A 149 6.33 15.89 -9.79
CA GLU A 149 7.51 15.03 -9.85
C GLU A 149 7.99 14.70 -8.43
N SER A 150 8.63 13.53 -8.29
CA SER A 150 9.29 13.16 -7.05
C SER A 150 10.58 13.97 -6.89
N ASP A 151 10.89 14.35 -5.66
CA ASP A 151 12.11 15.05 -5.31
C ASP A 151 12.92 14.28 -4.26
N ALA A 152 14.04 14.87 -3.81
CA ALA A 152 14.92 14.25 -2.83
C ALA A 152 14.24 13.97 -1.48
N GLU A 153 13.25 14.77 -1.09
CA GLU A 153 12.46 14.52 0.12
C GLU A 153 11.65 13.24 -0.01
N ASP A 154 11.06 12.95 -1.17
CA ASP A 154 10.27 11.74 -1.39
C ASP A 154 11.08 10.46 -1.25
N ALA A 155 12.36 10.47 -1.61
CA ALA A 155 13.25 9.31 -1.46
C ALA A 155 13.33 8.86 0.01
N ALA A 156 13.29 9.80 0.95
CA ALA A 156 13.28 9.51 2.39
C ALA A 156 11.87 9.37 2.97
N ARG A 157 10.91 10.19 2.48
CA ARG A 157 9.58 10.29 3.09
C ARG A 157 8.56 9.29 2.55
N TYR A 158 8.73 8.80 1.30
CA TYR A 158 7.91 7.70 0.73
C TYR A 158 8.50 6.31 1.03
N GLN A 159 9.21 6.22 2.15
CA GLN A 159 9.73 5.00 2.77
C GLN A 159 9.37 4.99 4.26
N THR A 160 9.09 3.82 4.82
CA THR A 160 8.96 3.68 6.28
C THR A 160 10.34 3.73 6.95
N VAL A 161 10.39 4.13 8.22
CA VAL A 161 11.65 4.15 8.99
C VAL A 161 12.20 2.75 9.27
N PHE A 162 11.38 1.72 9.04
CA PHE A 162 11.70 0.30 9.22
C PHE A 162 11.74 -0.48 7.90
N ALA A 163 11.77 0.19 6.75
CA ALA A 163 11.88 -0.46 5.45
C ALA A 163 13.18 -1.27 5.36
N HIS A 164 13.08 -2.57 5.07
CA HIS A 164 14.20 -3.50 5.06
C HIS A 164 14.24 -4.38 3.81
N ALA A 165 13.12 -4.99 3.41
CA ALA A 165 13.04 -5.95 2.32
C ALA A 165 12.73 -5.26 0.98
N PRO A 166 13.68 -5.12 0.03
CA PRO A 166 13.45 -4.43 -1.25
C PRO A 166 12.53 -5.23 -2.18
N GLY A 167 11.59 -4.57 -2.85
CA GLY A 167 10.72 -5.25 -3.83
C GLY A 167 9.37 -4.59 -4.09
N ALA A 168 8.98 -3.56 -3.35
CA ALA A 168 7.72 -2.87 -3.55
C ALA A 168 7.81 -1.75 -4.59
N LEU A 169 6.69 -1.48 -5.25
CA LEU A 169 6.49 -0.34 -6.15
C LEU A 169 5.66 0.78 -5.50
N ALA A 170 5.15 0.53 -4.30
CA ALA A 170 4.46 1.50 -3.50
C ALA A 170 4.73 1.29 -2.01
N ALA A 171 4.75 2.37 -1.24
CA ALA A 171 4.97 2.31 0.20
C ALA A 171 3.76 1.71 0.93
N PRO A 172 3.96 0.95 2.04
CA PRO A 172 2.91 0.62 2.98
C PRO A 172 2.54 1.88 3.79
N THR A 173 1.67 2.71 3.21
CA THR A 173 1.50 4.13 3.58
C THR A 173 1.08 4.39 5.02
N ALA A 174 0.35 3.45 5.64
CA ALA A 174 0.03 3.54 7.08
C ALA A 174 1.27 3.47 7.98
N GLY A 175 2.36 2.86 7.49
CA GLY A 175 3.64 2.82 8.17
C GLY A 175 4.43 4.13 8.11
N LEU A 176 4.07 5.06 7.20
CA LEU A 176 4.78 6.33 7.02
C LEU A 176 4.63 7.28 8.22
N HIS A 177 3.64 7.08 9.06
CA HIS A 177 3.41 7.89 10.26
C HIS A 177 4.36 7.56 11.41
N PHE A 178 4.95 6.35 11.40
CA PHE A 178 5.83 5.91 12.47
C PHE A 178 7.18 6.62 12.44
N THR A 179 7.68 6.90 13.64
CA THR A 179 9.07 7.29 13.91
C THR A 179 9.77 6.16 14.67
N SER A 180 11.10 6.16 14.70
CA SER A 180 11.86 5.17 15.46
C SER A 180 11.56 5.27 16.97
N GLU A 181 11.26 6.47 17.47
CA GLU A 181 10.90 6.74 18.86
C GLU A 181 9.58 6.08 19.24
N ILE A 182 8.54 6.19 18.39
CA ILE A 182 7.25 5.53 18.64
C ILE A 182 7.40 4.02 18.59
N LEU A 183 8.12 3.49 17.59
CA LEU A 183 8.35 2.05 17.47
C LEU A 183 9.06 1.46 18.70
N SER A 184 10.06 2.17 19.24
CA SER A 184 10.80 1.70 20.43
C SER A 184 9.94 1.59 21.69
N GLN A 185 8.73 2.19 21.70
CA GLN A 185 7.85 2.25 22.86
C GLN A 185 6.67 1.26 22.80
N ILE A 186 6.52 0.51 21.71
CA ILE A 186 5.39 -0.38 21.49
C ILE A 186 5.84 -1.80 21.11
N PRO A 187 5.16 -2.85 21.58
CA PRO A 187 5.40 -4.22 21.11
C PRO A 187 5.06 -4.31 19.63
N HIS A 188 6.04 -4.72 18.79
CA HIS A 188 5.81 -4.80 17.36
C HIS A 188 6.57 -5.95 16.70
N THR A 189 6.10 -6.38 15.54
CA THR A 189 6.78 -7.33 14.66
C THR A 189 6.57 -6.95 13.20
N PHE A 190 7.33 -7.58 12.31
CA PHE A 190 7.27 -7.28 10.88
C PHE A 190 6.89 -8.52 10.08
N LEU A 191 6.16 -8.30 9.02
CA LEU A 191 6.03 -9.18 7.88
C LEU A 191 6.38 -8.40 6.61
N THR A 192 6.64 -9.10 5.52
CA THR A 192 6.88 -8.45 4.23
C THR A 192 5.72 -8.73 3.28
N LEU A 193 5.16 -7.71 2.64
CA LEU A 193 4.36 -7.83 1.43
C LEU A 193 4.85 -6.78 0.43
N HIS A 194 5.28 -7.23 -0.74
CA HIS A 194 5.71 -6.34 -1.81
C HIS A 194 4.51 -5.78 -2.56
N VAL A 195 4.20 -4.51 -2.27
CA VAL A 195 3.06 -3.80 -2.86
C VAL A 195 3.31 -3.56 -4.35
N GLY A 196 2.45 -4.11 -5.18
CA GLY A 196 2.49 -3.96 -6.63
C GLY A 196 1.69 -2.74 -7.14
N THR A 197 1.66 -2.59 -8.46
CA THR A 197 0.91 -1.51 -9.14
C THR A 197 -0.61 -1.69 -9.04
N GLY A 198 -1.09 -2.92 -8.82
CA GLY A 198 -2.51 -3.26 -8.74
C GLY A 198 -3.27 -2.51 -7.65
N THR A 199 -2.59 -2.13 -6.56
CA THR A 199 -3.19 -1.38 -5.44
C THR A 199 -3.71 0.00 -5.85
N PHE A 200 -3.18 0.59 -6.94
CA PHE A 200 -3.61 1.90 -7.44
C PHE A 200 -4.57 1.81 -8.63
N LEU A 201 -4.87 0.60 -9.10
CA LEU A 201 -5.80 0.43 -10.19
C LEU A 201 -7.25 0.55 -9.69
N PRO A 202 -8.10 1.33 -10.38
CA PRO A 202 -9.50 1.42 -10.02
C PRO A 202 -10.21 0.09 -10.30
N VAL A 203 -11.18 -0.26 -9.47
CA VAL A 203 -12.14 -1.32 -9.78
C VAL A 203 -12.94 -0.89 -11.00
N ARG A 204 -13.03 -1.76 -12.02
CA ARG A 204 -13.67 -1.45 -13.30
C ARG A 204 -15.05 -2.06 -13.45
N SER A 205 -15.34 -3.16 -12.76
CA SER A 205 -16.64 -3.82 -12.77
C SER A 205 -17.60 -3.14 -11.81
N GLU A 206 -18.84 -2.89 -12.25
CA GLU A 206 -19.89 -2.36 -11.37
C GLU A 206 -20.26 -3.38 -10.28
N ASN A 207 -20.28 -4.66 -10.61
CA ASN A 207 -20.39 -5.74 -9.64
C ASN A 207 -18.99 -6.07 -9.07
N ILE A 208 -18.77 -5.74 -7.80
CA ILE A 208 -17.46 -5.92 -7.15
C ILE A 208 -17.03 -7.40 -7.06
N VAL A 209 -17.95 -8.34 -7.07
CA VAL A 209 -17.66 -9.78 -7.01
C VAL A 209 -16.86 -10.26 -8.24
N GLU A 210 -17.00 -9.57 -9.37
CA GLU A 210 -16.28 -9.87 -10.61
C GLU A 210 -14.83 -9.34 -10.61
N HIS A 211 -14.48 -8.46 -9.65
CA HIS A 211 -13.14 -7.90 -9.57
C HIS A 211 -12.12 -8.97 -9.17
N ARG A 212 -11.01 -9.01 -9.88
CA ARG A 212 -9.86 -9.88 -9.57
C ARG A 212 -8.70 -9.06 -9.06
N MET A 213 -8.24 -9.43 -7.89
CA MET A 213 -7.03 -8.84 -7.31
C MET A 213 -5.78 -9.37 -8.00
N HIS A 214 -4.76 -8.52 -8.11
CA HIS A 214 -3.42 -8.98 -8.49
C HIS A 214 -2.77 -9.68 -7.30
N ALA A 215 -2.11 -10.81 -7.57
CA ALA A 215 -1.36 -11.52 -6.55
C ALA A 215 -0.11 -10.73 -6.13
N GLU A 216 0.09 -10.56 -4.83
CA GLU A 216 1.25 -9.89 -4.24
C GLU A 216 2.00 -10.88 -3.33
N ARG A 217 3.32 -10.95 -3.50
CA ARG A 217 4.17 -11.86 -2.72
C ARG A 217 4.34 -11.35 -1.31
N PHE A 218 4.29 -12.26 -0.35
CA PHE A 218 4.52 -11.96 1.05
C PHE A 218 5.43 -13.00 1.71
N SER A 219 6.01 -12.64 2.85
CA SER A 219 6.73 -13.54 3.72
C SER A 219 6.45 -13.24 5.20
N ILE A 220 6.41 -14.31 6.00
CA ILE A 220 6.29 -14.28 7.46
C ILE A 220 7.43 -15.13 8.01
N SER A 221 8.32 -14.53 8.79
CA SER A 221 9.42 -15.25 9.44
C SER A 221 8.92 -16.11 10.62
N ALA A 222 9.70 -17.11 11.02
CA ALA A 222 9.38 -17.93 12.19
C ALA A 222 9.27 -17.09 13.49
N SER A 223 10.13 -16.08 13.64
CA SER A 223 10.08 -15.16 14.78
C SER A 223 8.79 -14.33 14.77
N ALA A 224 8.37 -13.82 13.59
CA ALA A 224 7.13 -13.05 13.47
C ALA A 224 5.92 -13.93 13.75
N ALA A 225 5.86 -15.14 13.18
CA ALA A 225 4.77 -16.08 13.43
C ALA A 225 4.65 -16.45 14.92
N GLY A 226 5.78 -16.71 15.58
CA GLY A 226 5.81 -16.99 17.03
C GLY A 226 5.21 -15.84 17.85
N ARG A 227 5.68 -14.60 17.61
CA ARG A 227 5.17 -13.41 18.30
C ARG A 227 3.69 -13.16 18.05
N ILE A 228 3.21 -13.36 16.81
CA ILE A 228 1.81 -13.20 16.46
C ILE A 228 0.95 -14.24 17.19
N ASN A 229 1.43 -15.48 17.29
CA ASN A 229 0.71 -16.54 17.99
C ASN A 229 0.65 -16.37 19.52
N GLU A 230 1.56 -15.60 20.10
CA GLU A 230 1.63 -15.29 21.53
C GLU A 230 0.79 -14.06 21.91
N ALA A 231 0.42 -13.23 20.94
CA ALA A 231 -0.31 -11.99 21.18
C ALA A 231 -1.78 -12.26 21.54
N GLU A 232 -2.30 -11.49 22.46
CA GLU A 232 -3.74 -11.55 22.83
C GLU A 232 -4.60 -10.83 21.80
N ARG A 233 -4.06 -9.75 21.19
CA ARG A 233 -4.76 -8.93 20.19
C ARG A 233 -3.77 -8.40 19.14
N ILE A 234 -4.16 -8.46 17.88
CA ILE A 234 -3.35 -8.04 16.74
C ILE A 234 -3.80 -6.68 16.23
N ALA A 235 -2.89 -5.71 16.28
CA ALA A 235 -3.05 -4.39 15.67
C ALA A 235 -2.31 -4.33 14.32
N ALA A 236 -3.06 -4.46 13.22
CA ALA A 236 -2.51 -4.42 11.88
C ALA A 236 -2.28 -2.98 11.40
N VAL A 237 -1.08 -2.69 10.90
CA VAL A 237 -0.73 -1.40 10.29
C VAL A 237 -0.78 -1.50 8.77
N GLY A 238 -1.86 -0.96 8.21
CA GLY A 238 -2.17 -0.97 6.78
C GLY A 238 -2.95 -2.19 6.31
N THR A 239 -3.70 -1.98 5.25
CA THR A 239 -4.50 -3.03 4.58
C THR A 239 -3.65 -4.15 4.00
N THR A 240 -2.37 -3.90 3.73
CA THR A 240 -1.41 -4.93 3.28
C THR A 240 -1.16 -5.97 4.36
N VAL A 241 -0.97 -5.55 5.61
CA VAL A 241 -0.81 -6.46 6.76
C VAL A 241 -2.07 -7.27 6.97
N VAL A 242 -3.25 -6.63 6.93
CA VAL A 242 -4.54 -7.33 7.02
C VAL A 242 -4.63 -8.43 5.97
N ARG A 243 -4.33 -8.13 4.70
CA ARG A 243 -4.43 -9.11 3.62
C ARG A 243 -3.49 -10.30 3.81
N VAL A 244 -2.28 -10.07 4.31
CA VAL A 244 -1.36 -11.18 4.63
C VAL A 244 -1.93 -12.04 5.75
N LEU A 245 -2.28 -11.45 6.90
CA LEU A 245 -2.73 -12.19 8.07
C LEU A 245 -4.02 -12.97 7.80
N GLU A 246 -4.95 -12.39 7.02
CA GLU A 246 -6.23 -13.04 6.68
C GLU A 246 -6.09 -14.15 5.62
N SER A 247 -5.00 -14.17 4.83
CA SER A 247 -4.74 -15.19 3.81
C SER A 247 -3.70 -16.23 4.21
N ALA A 248 -2.90 -15.95 5.24
CA ALA A 248 -1.81 -16.80 5.67
C ALA A 248 -2.29 -18.17 6.18
N ARG A 249 -1.47 -19.21 5.93
CA ARG A 249 -1.75 -20.56 6.37
C ARG A 249 -1.49 -20.71 7.86
N CYS A 250 -2.38 -21.47 8.51
CA CYS A 250 -2.24 -21.89 9.90
C CYS A 250 -2.19 -23.43 9.98
N GLU A 251 -1.39 -23.95 10.90
CA GLU A 251 -1.35 -25.35 11.29
C GLU A 251 -1.75 -25.44 12.76
N ASP A 252 -2.67 -26.34 13.08
CA ASP A 252 -3.25 -26.48 14.43
C ASP A 252 -3.71 -25.16 15.06
N GLY A 253 -4.29 -24.27 14.22
CA GLY A 253 -4.77 -22.96 14.64
C GLY A 253 -3.68 -21.90 14.84
N LYS A 254 -2.41 -22.21 14.59
CA LYS A 254 -1.28 -21.31 14.73
C LYS A 254 -0.73 -20.87 13.38
N LEU A 255 -0.42 -19.61 13.25
CA LEU A 255 0.25 -19.05 12.08
C LEU A 255 1.64 -19.67 11.95
N ILE A 256 2.00 -20.09 10.73
CA ILE A 256 3.32 -20.66 10.43
C ILE A 256 4.18 -19.69 9.62
N ALA A 257 5.51 -19.86 9.71
CA ALA A 257 6.46 -19.21 8.83
C ALA A 257 6.22 -19.64 7.38
N GLN A 258 6.16 -18.70 6.46
CA GLN A 258 5.86 -19.00 5.07
C GLN A 258 6.29 -17.88 4.11
N GLU A 259 6.54 -18.28 2.86
CA GLU A 259 6.63 -17.37 1.71
C GLU A 259 5.55 -17.83 0.72
N ASP A 260 4.68 -16.89 0.33
CA ASP A 260 3.56 -17.19 -0.55
C ASP A 260 3.09 -15.91 -1.29
N SER A 261 1.97 -15.98 -1.94
CA SER A 261 1.31 -14.82 -2.53
C SER A 261 -0.16 -14.75 -2.13
N THR A 262 -0.70 -13.54 -2.06
CA THR A 262 -2.11 -13.31 -1.76
C THR A 262 -2.76 -12.45 -2.84
N ASP A 263 -3.90 -12.90 -3.33
CA ASP A 263 -4.85 -12.16 -4.15
C ASP A 263 -6.19 -11.99 -3.43
N ILE A 264 -6.19 -12.10 -2.11
CA ILE A 264 -7.40 -11.99 -1.30
C ILE A 264 -8.11 -10.66 -1.53
N PHE A 265 -9.38 -10.73 -1.85
CA PHE A 265 -10.27 -9.59 -1.99
C PHE A 265 -11.26 -9.56 -0.82
N ILE A 266 -11.05 -8.63 0.10
CA ILE A 266 -11.88 -8.48 1.30
C ILE A 266 -12.91 -7.37 1.06
N TYR A 267 -14.20 -7.72 1.19
CA TYR A 267 -15.35 -6.82 1.12
C TYR A 267 -16.50 -7.37 1.98
N PRO A 268 -17.50 -6.56 2.37
CA PRO A 268 -18.62 -7.03 3.17
C PRO A 268 -19.51 -8.07 2.43
N PRO A 269 -19.95 -9.15 3.14
CA PRO A 269 -19.63 -9.50 4.50
C PRO A 269 -18.32 -10.33 4.55
N TYR A 270 -17.35 -9.89 5.31
CA TYR A 270 -16.15 -10.67 5.59
C TYR A 270 -15.99 -10.81 7.10
N ARG A 271 -15.63 -11.99 7.57
CA ARG A 271 -15.36 -12.25 8.98
C ARG A 271 -13.86 -12.33 9.21
N PHE A 272 -13.30 -11.31 9.83
CA PHE A 272 -11.88 -11.27 10.20
C PHE A 272 -11.57 -12.32 11.25
N ARG A 273 -10.40 -12.95 11.13
CA ARG A 273 -9.95 -14.05 11.98
C ARG A 273 -8.67 -13.73 12.72
N ALA A 274 -7.84 -12.84 12.17
CA ALA A 274 -6.49 -12.60 12.62
C ALA A 274 -6.23 -11.13 13.03
N VAL A 275 -7.18 -10.22 12.78
CA VAL A 275 -6.96 -8.79 13.02
C VAL A 275 -8.05 -8.22 13.92
N ASP A 276 -7.64 -7.63 15.05
CA ASP A 276 -8.53 -7.03 16.06
C ASP A 276 -8.60 -5.52 15.92
N VAL A 277 -7.46 -4.87 15.63
CA VAL A 277 -7.28 -3.42 15.51
C VAL A 277 -6.67 -3.11 14.16
N LEU A 278 -7.15 -2.08 13.48
CA LEU A 278 -6.62 -1.64 12.19
C LEU A 278 -6.23 -0.16 12.22
N LEU A 279 -4.95 0.12 11.93
CA LEU A 279 -4.47 1.45 11.59
C LEU A 279 -4.28 1.55 10.08
N THR A 280 -4.92 2.52 9.43
CA THR A 280 -4.79 2.71 7.98
C THR A 280 -4.99 4.17 7.57
N ASN A 281 -4.60 4.55 6.34
CA ASN A 281 -4.89 5.86 5.78
C ASN A 281 -6.33 5.95 5.25
N PHE A 282 -6.79 7.15 4.91
CA PHE A 282 -8.02 7.35 4.15
C PHE A 282 -7.84 6.89 2.71
N HIS A 283 -8.78 6.09 2.20
CA HIS A 283 -8.70 5.43 0.89
C HIS A 283 -9.54 6.15 -0.17
N LEU A 284 -9.22 5.88 -1.45
CA LEU A 284 -9.94 6.37 -2.62
C LEU A 284 -11.40 5.89 -2.62
N PRO A 285 -12.35 6.71 -3.11
CA PRO A 285 -13.68 6.21 -3.47
C PRO A 285 -13.55 5.09 -4.50
N ARG A 286 -14.46 4.13 -4.44
CA ARG A 286 -14.55 2.96 -5.33
C ARG A 286 -13.29 2.08 -5.36
N SER A 287 -12.49 2.08 -4.28
CA SER A 287 -11.27 1.27 -4.18
C SER A 287 -11.50 -0.02 -3.40
N THR A 288 -10.72 -1.05 -3.72
CA THR A 288 -10.68 -2.32 -2.98
C THR A 288 -10.32 -2.12 -1.51
N LEU A 289 -9.51 -1.10 -1.20
CA LEU A 289 -9.10 -0.76 0.16
C LEU A 289 -10.25 -0.16 0.97
N LEU A 290 -11.09 0.69 0.35
CA LEU A 290 -12.30 1.18 1.00
C LEU A 290 -13.29 0.05 1.31
N MET A 291 -13.37 -0.96 0.42
CA MET A 291 -14.20 -2.14 0.63
C MET A 291 -13.70 -2.99 1.81
N LEU A 292 -12.38 -3.21 1.91
CA LEU A 292 -11.76 -3.91 3.03
C LEU A 292 -12.07 -3.22 4.35
N VAL A 293 -11.87 -1.91 4.44
CA VAL A 293 -12.15 -1.15 5.65
C VAL A 293 -13.66 -1.10 5.94
N SER A 294 -14.51 -1.09 4.89
CA SER A 294 -15.96 -1.24 5.06
C SER A 294 -16.36 -2.59 5.65
N ALA A 295 -15.63 -3.66 5.29
CA ALA A 295 -15.85 -4.97 5.90
C ALA A 295 -15.44 -5.00 7.38
N PHE A 296 -14.39 -4.24 7.74
CA PHE A 296 -13.86 -4.19 9.10
C PHE A 296 -14.70 -3.34 10.05
N ALA A 297 -15.17 -2.20 9.61
CA ALA A 297 -15.86 -1.21 10.46
C ALA A 297 -17.39 -1.17 10.28
N GLY A 298 -17.90 -1.81 9.24
CA GLY A 298 -19.27 -1.57 8.76
C GLY A 298 -19.32 -0.36 7.82
N ARG A 299 -19.92 -0.56 6.64
CA ARG A 299 -19.94 0.44 5.55
C ARG A 299 -20.55 1.77 5.96
N GLU A 300 -21.70 1.74 6.64
CA GLU A 300 -22.43 2.97 6.99
C GLU A 300 -21.64 3.83 7.99
N PHE A 301 -21.05 3.18 8.99
CA PHE A 301 -20.20 3.85 9.97
C PHE A 301 -18.97 4.44 9.32
N LEU A 302 -18.31 3.67 8.43
CA LEU A 302 -17.15 4.15 7.69
C LEU A 302 -17.49 5.36 6.83
N LEU A 303 -18.57 5.33 6.03
CA LEU A 303 -18.97 6.46 5.19
C LEU A 303 -19.36 7.69 6.02
N ARG A 304 -19.94 7.51 7.23
CA ARG A 304 -20.14 8.60 8.18
C ARG A 304 -18.82 9.21 8.62
N ALA A 305 -17.83 8.39 8.97
CA ALA A 305 -16.50 8.85 9.36
C ALA A 305 -15.79 9.59 8.22
N TYR A 306 -15.96 9.15 6.97
CA TYR A 306 -15.39 9.84 5.82
C TYR A 306 -16.03 11.22 5.57
N ARG A 307 -17.36 11.34 5.72
CA ARG A 307 -18.04 12.66 5.68
C ARG A 307 -17.54 13.59 6.80
N GLU A 308 -17.35 13.04 8.00
CA GLU A 308 -16.76 13.77 9.13
C GLU A 308 -15.33 14.22 8.80
N ALA A 309 -14.49 13.33 8.28
CA ALA A 309 -13.10 13.63 7.91
C ALA A 309 -13.02 14.77 6.86
N ILE A 310 -13.94 14.77 5.89
CA ILE A 310 -14.02 15.83 4.86
C ILE A 310 -14.42 17.17 5.51
N ARG A 311 -15.43 17.16 6.38
CA ARG A 311 -15.89 18.35 7.11
C ARG A 311 -14.78 18.95 7.97
N GLU A 312 -14.06 18.10 8.68
CA GLU A 312 -12.93 18.44 9.57
C GLU A 312 -11.62 18.64 8.81
N ARG A 313 -11.65 18.59 7.45
CA ARG A 313 -10.51 18.84 6.56
C ARG A 313 -9.31 17.93 6.86
N TYR A 314 -9.52 16.66 7.09
CA TYR A 314 -8.45 15.67 7.11
C TYR A 314 -7.76 15.61 5.76
N ARG A 315 -6.50 15.21 5.78
CA ARG A 315 -5.70 14.98 4.58
C ARG A 315 -5.83 13.52 4.14
N PHE A 316 -5.99 13.30 2.84
CA PHE A 316 -6.30 11.97 2.31
C PHE A 316 -5.10 11.35 1.60
N TYR A 317 -5.07 10.01 1.53
CA TYR A 317 -4.16 9.10 0.82
C TYR A 317 -2.76 9.01 1.43
N SER A 318 -1.71 8.68 0.58
CA SER A 318 -0.39 8.24 1.03
C SER A 318 0.29 9.19 2.03
N TYR A 319 0.23 10.50 1.77
CA TYR A 319 0.81 11.54 2.63
C TYR A 319 -0.21 12.20 3.55
N GLY A 320 -1.40 11.63 3.58
CA GLY A 320 -2.50 12.15 4.38
C GLY A 320 -2.42 11.77 5.86
N ASP A 321 -3.57 11.86 6.50
CA ASP A 321 -3.80 11.48 7.89
C ASP A 321 -4.23 10.00 7.97
N CYS A 322 -4.44 9.48 9.17
CA CYS A 322 -4.80 8.07 9.36
C CYS A 322 -6.08 7.89 10.18
N MET A 323 -6.56 6.65 10.18
CA MET A 323 -7.69 6.15 10.95
C MET A 323 -7.23 4.97 11.80
N LEU A 324 -7.68 4.92 13.04
CA LEU A 324 -7.49 3.80 13.95
C LEU A 324 -8.85 3.21 14.29
N PHE A 325 -9.06 1.94 13.98
CA PHE A 325 -10.27 1.16 14.28
C PHE A 325 -10.01 0.25 15.47
N LEU A 326 -10.80 0.45 16.55
CA LEU A 326 -10.77 -0.32 17.79
C LEU A 326 -11.96 -1.26 17.90
#